data_47eb35eb673d17c6d00cc34de5dce1a9
#
_entry.id   47eb35eb673d17c6d00cc34de5dce1a9
#
_cell.length_a   1.000
_cell.length_b   1.000
_cell.length_c   1.000
_cell.angle_alpha   90.00
_cell.angle_beta   90.00
_cell.angle_gamma   90.00
#
_symmetry.space_group_name_H-M   'P 1'
#
loop_
_entity.id
_entity.type
_entity.pdbx_description
1 polymer ?
#
loop_
_entity_poly.entity_id
_entity_poly.type
_entity_poly.pdbx_seq_one_letter_code
_entity_poly.pdbx_strand_id
1 'polypeptide(L)'
;LIKKLEELGIGRPSTYAPTISTIQNREYVVKGETEGKPREYQKLELSAKKEIHKETLSENTGSLKGKLIPTDIGSLVTDYLMENFTRVMDYSFTAEMEKDFDEIAEGHKQWSKILKQFYGPFHKEIEASEESTTYVTGERILGTDPETGRQVSVRLGRFGPMIQLGVQDEEEKPRYAKL
;
A
#
# COMPACT_ATOMS: atom_id res chain seq x y z
N LEU A 1 12.33 1.28 -6.64
CA LEU A 1 11.16 2.15 -6.70
C LEU A 1 11.34 3.25 -7.74
N ILE A 2 12.33 4.16 -7.62
CA ILE A 2 12.54 5.30 -8.54
C ILE A 2 12.64 4.84 -9.99
N LYS A 3 13.49 3.86 -10.30
CA LYS A 3 13.60 3.30 -11.66
C LYS A 3 12.23 2.87 -12.23
N LYS A 4 11.35 2.30 -11.40
CA LYS A 4 10.02 1.90 -11.85
C LYS A 4 9.10 3.09 -12.10
N LEU A 5 9.20 4.15 -11.30
CA LEU A 5 8.46 5.40 -11.52
C LEU A 5 8.90 6.05 -12.85
N GLU A 6 10.21 6.10 -13.12
CA GLU A 6 10.77 6.61 -14.38
C GLU A 6 10.28 5.79 -15.59
N GLU A 7 10.32 4.47 -15.52
CA GLU A 7 9.81 3.57 -16.58
C GLU A 7 8.32 3.80 -16.88
N LEU A 8 7.54 4.16 -15.87
CA LEU A 8 6.10 4.43 -15.99
C LEU A 8 5.79 5.91 -16.32
N GLY A 9 6.77 6.78 -16.37
CA GLY A 9 6.58 8.23 -16.57
C GLY A 9 5.90 8.93 -15.39
N ILE A 10 5.95 8.33 -14.19
CA ILE A 10 5.30 8.86 -13.00
C ILE A 10 6.27 9.78 -12.25
N GLY A 11 5.93 11.06 -12.15
CA GLY A 11 6.73 12.07 -11.47
C GLY A 11 7.94 12.55 -12.27
N ARG A 12 8.78 13.33 -11.61
CA ARG A 12 10.01 13.93 -12.16
C ARG A 12 11.14 13.77 -11.14
N PRO A 13 12.42 13.93 -11.54
CA PRO A 13 13.56 13.84 -10.61
C PRO A 13 13.39 14.69 -9.35
N SER A 14 12.80 15.88 -9.47
CA SER A 14 12.55 16.79 -8.34
C SER A 14 11.46 16.29 -7.37
N THR A 15 10.57 15.39 -7.78
CA THR A 15 9.43 14.93 -6.97
C THR A 15 9.63 13.57 -6.35
N TYR A 16 10.58 12.75 -6.83
CA TYR A 16 10.78 11.40 -6.30
C TYR A 16 11.13 11.37 -4.82
N ALA A 17 12.15 12.14 -4.42
CA ALA A 17 12.59 12.16 -3.02
C ALA A 17 11.52 12.73 -2.07
N PRO A 18 10.86 13.88 -2.36
CA PRO A 18 9.74 14.36 -1.55
C PRO A 18 8.60 13.36 -1.41
N THR A 19 8.20 12.68 -2.49
CA THR A 19 7.13 11.68 -2.47
C THR A 19 7.48 10.51 -1.55
N ILE A 20 8.71 9.96 -1.69
CA ILE A 20 9.17 8.86 -0.84
C ILE A 20 9.23 9.27 0.63
N SER A 21 9.69 10.50 0.92
CA SER A 21 9.70 11.03 2.29
C SER A 21 8.27 11.19 2.84
N THR A 22 7.34 11.66 2.01
CA THR A 22 5.94 11.86 2.42
C THR A 22 5.27 10.56 2.80
N ILE A 23 5.41 9.49 2.00
CA ILE A 23 4.79 8.20 2.31
C ILE A 23 5.40 7.53 3.55
N GLN A 24 6.68 7.80 3.84
CA GLN A 24 7.32 7.36 5.09
C GLN A 24 6.83 8.19 6.29
N ASN A 25 6.76 9.51 6.16
CA ASN A 25 6.29 10.40 7.22
C ASN A 25 4.82 10.17 7.59
N ARG A 26 4.03 9.70 6.62
CA ARG A 26 2.63 9.29 6.84
C ARG A 26 2.51 7.84 7.32
N GLU A 27 3.63 7.17 7.53
CA GLU A 27 3.68 5.77 7.96
C GLU A 27 2.96 4.79 7.01
N TYR A 28 2.78 5.16 5.73
CA TYR A 28 2.24 4.24 4.72
C TYR A 28 3.24 3.15 4.35
N VAL A 29 4.52 3.45 4.46
CA VAL A 29 5.62 2.51 4.32
C VAL A 29 6.68 2.76 5.40
N VAL A 30 7.34 1.69 5.83
CA VAL A 30 8.45 1.74 6.78
C VAL A 30 9.69 1.08 6.19
N LYS A 31 10.87 1.46 6.68
CA LYS A 31 12.09 0.72 6.37
C LYS A 31 12.11 -0.54 7.22
N GLY A 32 11.97 -1.69 6.57
CA GLY A 32 12.00 -2.99 7.24
C GLY A 32 13.37 -3.63 7.19
N GLU A 33 13.64 -4.42 8.24
CA GLU A 33 14.72 -5.39 8.30
C GLU A 33 14.10 -6.74 8.63
N THR A 34 14.39 -7.74 7.82
CA THR A 34 14.02 -9.13 8.10
C THR A 34 15.27 -9.97 8.04
N GLU A 35 15.54 -10.69 9.10
CA GLU A 35 16.57 -11.71 9.09
C GLU A 35 16.15 -12.81 8.14
N GLY A 36 17.02 -13.18 7.22
CA GLY A 36 16.76 -14.29 6.33
C GLY A 36 16.76 -15.63 7.08
N LYS A 37 16.19 -16.63 6.42
CA LYS A 37 16.26 -18.01 6.91
C LYS A 37 17.27 -18.80 6.10
N PRO A 38 18.13 -19.59 6.74
CA PRO A 38 19.04 -20.46 6.03
C PRO A 38 18.24 -21.49 5.23
N ARG A 39 18.56 -21.63 3.96
CA ARG A 39 18.01 -22.64 3.06
C ARG A 39 19.14 -23.50 2.53
N GLU A 40 19.08 -24.79 2.74
CA GLU A 40 20.00 -25.74 2.13
C GLU A 40 19.54 -26.12 0.72
N TYR A 41 20.47 -26.21 -0.20
CA TYR A 41 20.23 -26.69 -1.55
C TYR A 41 21.38 -27.56 -2.03
N GLN A 42 21.11 -28.47 -2.95
CA GLN A 42 22.10 -29.35 -3.52
C GLN A 42 22.62 -28.74 -4.83
N LYS A 43 23.93 -28.57 -4.89
CA LYS A 43 24.66 -28.27 -6.13
C LYS A 43 25.12 -29.60 -6.73
N LEU A 44 24.78 -29.83 -8.00
CA LEU A 44 25.27 -30.96 -8.77
C LEU A 44 26.23 -30.43 -9.84
N GLU A 45 27.43 -30.92 -9.86
CA GLU A 45 28.45 -30.53 -10.80
C GLU A 45 28.98 -31.76 -11.56
N LEU A 46 28.90 -31.74 -12.89
CA LEU A 46 29.43 -32.80 -13.73
C LEU A 46 30.88 -32.46 -14.07
N SER A 47 31.82 -33.30 -13.62
CA SER A 47 33.22 -33.16 -13.93
C SER A 47 33.53 -33.55 -15.37
N ALA A 48 34.69 -33.13 -15.89
CA ALA A 48 35.19 -33.52 -17.21
C ALA A 48 35.39 -35.06 -17.32
N LYS A 49 35.54 -35.76 -16.21
CA LYS A 49 35.61 -37.23 -16.12
C LYS A 49 34.24 -37.91 -16.11
N LYS A 50 33.14 -37.16 -16.33
CA LYS A 50 31.74 -37.64 -16.30
C LYS A 50 31.29 -38.15 -14.92
N GLU A 51 31.92 -37.68 -13.83
CA GLU A 51 31.51 -37.94 -12.48
C GLU A 51 30.64 -36.79 -11.95
N ILE A 52 29.59 -37.13 -11.20
CA ILE A 52 28.68 -36.14 -10.60
C ILE A 52 29.14 -35.93 -9.16
N HIS A 53 29.55 -34.68 -8.89
CA HIS A 53 29.84 -34.24 -7.52
C HIS A 53 28.58 -33.59 -6.96
N LYS A 54 28.22 -34.02 -5.76
CA LYS A 54 27.07 -33.45 -4.99
C LYS A 54 27.63 -32.67 -3.81
N GLU A 55 27.22 -31.44 -3.70
CA GLU A 55 27.59 -30.58 -2.58
C GLU A 55 26.31 -29.96 -2.01
N THR A 56 26.19 -30.00 -0.69
CA THR A 56 25.08 -29.27 -0.01
C THR A 56 25.62 -27.91 0.39
N LEU A 57 25.00 -26.87 -0.16
CA LEU A 57 25.32 -25.48 0.14
C LEU A 57 24.18 -24.86 0.93
N SER A 58 24.50 -23.86 1.74
CA SER A 58 23.51 -23.08 2.47
C SER A 58 23.53 -21.64 1.98
N GLU A 59 22.37 -21.07 1.76
CA GLU A 59 22.20 -19.66 1.45
C GLU A 59 21.19 -19.02 2.41
N ASN A 60 21.35 -17.73 2.68
CA ASN A 60 20.40 -16.99 3.49
C ASN A 60 19.34 -16.37 2.57
N THR A 61 18.10 -16.88 2.60
CA THR A 61 17.01 -16.43 1.76
C THR A 61 16.03 -15.57 2.53
N GLY A 62 15.41 -14.60 1.83
CA GLY A 62 14.39 -13.72 2.41
C GLY A 62 14.94 -12.62 3.33
N SER A 63 16.28 -12.44 3.39
CA SER A 63 16.87 -11.29 4.07
C SER A 63 16.50 -10.00 3.37
N LEU A 64 15.90 -9.07 4.10
CA LEU A 64 15.57 -7.73 3.65
C LEU A 64 16.25 -6.73 4.58
N LYS A 65 17.04 -5.83 4.01
CA LYS A 65 17.66 -4.74 4.78
C LYS A 65 17.38 -3.40 4.12
N GLY A 66 16.77 -2.49 4.87
CA GLY A 66 16.47 -1.13 4.43
C GLY A 66 15.49 -1.05 3.24
N LYS A 67 14.66 -2.07 3.01
CA LYS A 67 13.61 -2.06 2.00
C LYS A 67 12.38 -1.35 2.55
N LEU A 68 11.66 -0.64 1.68
CA LEU A 68 10.35 -0.09 2.04
C LEU A 68 9.33 -1.23 2.06
N ILE A 69 8.65 -1.35 3.19
CA ILE A 69 7.59 -2.35 3.41
C ILE A 69 6.30 -1.60 3.67
N PRO A 70 5.19 -1.94 2.97
CA PRO A 70 3.88 -1.37 3.26
C PRO A 70 3.46 -1.68 4.71
N THR A 71 2.78 -0.74 5.33
CA THR A 71 2.12 -0.92 6.62
C THR A 71 0.66 -1.29 6.42
N ASP A 72 -0.02 -1.73 7.48
CA ASP A 72 -1.46 -1.99 7.45
C ASP A 72 -2.25 -0.72 7.09
N ILE A 73 -1.84 0.43 7.64
CA ILE A 73 -2.43 1.74 7.28
C ILE A 73 -2.20 2.06 5.81
N GLY A 74 -0.99 1.82 5.30
CA GLY A 74 -0.68 2.03 3.90
C GLY A 74 -1.53 1.16 2.97
N SER A 75 -1.74 -0.10 3.33
CA SER A 75 -2.60 -1.02 2.60
C SER A 75 -4.04 -0.55 2.62
N LEU A 76 -4.58 -0.23 3.80
CA LEU A 76 -5.95 0.26 3.96
C LEU A 76 -6.24 1.53 3.14
N VAL A 77 -5.32 2.50 3.18
CA VAL A 77 -5.45 3.74 2.38
C VAL A 77 -5.39 3.43 0.89
N THR A 78 -4.53 2.50 0.47
CA THR A 78 -4.43 2.09 -0.93
C THR A 78 -5.70 1.42 -1.40
N ASP A 79 -6.26 0.49 -0.63
CA ASP A 79 -7.51 -0.19 -0.96
C ASP A 79 -8.68 0.80 -1.08
N TYR A 80 -8.81 1.72 -0.12
CA TYR A 80 -9.81 2.79 -0.18
C TYR A 80 -9.68 3.66 -1.44
N LEU A 81 -8.47 4.08 -1.78
CA LEU A 81 -8.23 4.90 -2.96
C LEU A 81 -8.49 4.13 -4.26
N MET A 82 -8.13 2.85 -4.31
CA MET A 82 -8.40 1.98 -5.46
C MET A 82 -9.89 1.77 -5.68
N GLU A 83 -10.69 1.69 -4.62
CA GLU A 83 -12.12 1.51 -4.70
C GLU A 83 -12.86 2.80 -5.13
N ASN A 84 -12.48 3.96 -4.56
CA ASN A 84 -13.22 5.20 -4.72
C ASN A 84 -12.65 6.14 -5.79
N PHE A 85 -11.36 6.04 -6.12
CA PHE A 85 -10.64 6.95 -7.01
C PHE A 85 -9.84 6.19 -8.07
N THR A 86 -10.46 5.22 -8.73
CA THR A 86 -9.82 4.30 -9.68
C THR A 86 -9.03 5.03 -10.76
N ARG A 87 -9.57 6.11 -11.31
CA ARG A 87 -8.92 6.90 -12.35
C ARG A 87 -7.61 7.55 -11.87
N VAL A 88 -7.61 8.11 -10.66
CA VAL A 88 -6.43 8.77 -10.07
C VAL A 88 -5.36 7.75 -9.69
N MET A 89 -5.79 6.53 -9.35
CA MET A 89 -4.91 5.41 -8.98
C MET A 89 -4.34 4.67 -10.19
N ASP A 90 -4.82 4.95 -11.40
CA ASP A 90 -4.22 4.40 -12.61
C ASP A 90 -2.81 4.98 -12.82
N TYR A 91 -1.85 4.12 -13.10
CA TYR A 91 -0.46 4.55 -13.34
C TYR A 91 -0.32 5.49 -14.53
N SER A 92 -1.17 5.33 -15.56
CA SER A 92 -1.17 6.21 -16.73
C SER A 92 -1.63 7.62 -16.41
N PHE A 93 -2.50 7.80 -15.41
CA PHE A 93 -3.05 9.11 -15.05
C PHE A 93 -1.97 10.14 -14.73
N THR A 94 -1.03 9.80 -13.84
CA THR A 94 0.05 10.73 -13.47
C THR A 94 0.95 11.01 -14.67
N ALA A 95 1.26 10.00 -15.49
CA ALA A 95 2.08 10.18 -16.69
C ALA A 95 1.41 11.09 -17.74
N GLU A 96 0.09 10.96 -17.93
CA GLU A 96 -0.70 11.82 -18.82
C GLU A 96 -0.76 13.26 -18.31
N MET A 97 -0.98 13.45 -17.01
CA MET A 97 -0.97 14.78 -16.39
C MET A 97 0.39 15.49 -16.53
N GLU A 98 1.48 14.76 -16.33
CA GLU A 98 2.83 15.29 -16.52
C GLU A 98 3.06 15.73 -17.98
N LYS A 99 2.56 14.96 -18.95
CA LYS A 99 2.61 15.33 -20.37
C LYS A 99 1.74 16.55 -20.65
N ASP A 100 0.55 16.64 -20.07
CA ASP A 100 -0.32 17.81 -20.20
C ASP A 100 0.35 19.08 -19.66
N PHE A 101 1.10 18.97 -18.55
CA PHE A 101 1.87 20.09 -18.01
C PHE A 101 3.00 20.53 -18.92
N ASP A 102 3.71 19.60 -19.56
CA ASP A 102 4.73 19.92 -20.56
C ASP A 102 4.11 20.67 -21.76
N GLU A 103 2.97 20.18 -22.28
CA GLU A 103 2.25 20.85 -23.38
C GLU A 103 1.68 22.23 -23.00
N ILE A 104 1.29 22.44 -21.73
CA ILE A 104 0.91 23.76 -21.21
C ILE A 104 2.11 24.69 -21.15
N ALA A 105 3.26 24.19 -20.69
CA ALA A 105 4.50 24.98 -20.61
C ALA A 105 5.00 25.43 -22.00
N GLU A 106 4.78 24.60 -23.01
CA GLU A 106 5.09 24.89 -24.42
C GLU A 106 4.03 25.78 -25.09
N GLY A 107 2.92 26.08 -24.43
CA GLY A 107 1.83 26.91 -24.94
C GLY A 107 0.85 26.17 -25.87
N HIS A 108 0.95 24.86 -25.99
CA HIS A 108 0.09 24.03 -26.86
C HIS A 108 -1.28 23.76 -26.25
N LYS A 109 -1.39 23.77 -24.92
CA LYS A 109 -2.64 23.55 -24.18
C LYS A 109 -2.95 24.67 -23.18
N GLN A 110 -4.23 24.87 -22.92
CA GLN A 110 -4.70 25.82 -21.90
C GLN A 110 -4.92 25.09 -20.57
N TRP A 111 -4.20 25.50 -19.52
CA TRP A 111 -4.29 24.90 -18.20
C TRP A 111 -5.71 24.88 -17.63
N SER A 112 -6.51 25.93 -17.89
CA SER A 112 -7.89 26.03 -17.39
C SER A 112 -8.83 24.97 -17.95
N LYS A 113 -8.59 24.52 -19.21
CA LYS A 113 -9.36 23.41 -19.81
C LYS A 113 -9.02 22.08 -19.16
N ILE A 114 -7.73 21.82 -18.98
CA ILE A 114 -7.24 20.58 -18.34
C ILE A 114 -7.77 20.50 -16.90
N LEU A 115 -7.63 21.60 -16.15
CA LEU A 115 -8.15 21.65 -14.78
C LEU A 115 -9.67 21.40 -14.72
N LYS A 116 -10.44 22.01 -15.61
CA LYS A 116 -11.91 21.81 -15.65
C LYS A 116 -12.28 20.35 -15.99
N GLN A 117 -11.57 19.73 -16.92
CA GLN A 117 -11.77 18.33 -17.31
C GLN A 117 -11.45 17.35 -16.18
N PHE A 118 -10.44 17.68 -15.38
CA PHE A 118 -10.07 16.87 -14.23
C PHE A 118 -11.01 17.09 -13.04
N TYR A 119 -11.21 18.36 -12.64
CA TYR A 119 -11.89 18.70 -11.40
C TYR A 119 -13.35 18.24 -11.36
N GLY A 120 -14.09 18.40 -12.46
CA GLY A 120 -15.51 18.07 -12.50
C GLY A 120 -15.82 16.59 -12.14
N PRO A 121 -15.23 15.62 -12.82
CA PRO A 121 -15.37 14.20 -12.46
C PRO A 121 -14.81 13.87 -11.07
N PHE A 122 -13.63 14.39 -10.75
CA PHE A 122 -12.96 14.12 -9.47
C PHE A 122 -13.77 14.62 -8.26
N HIS A 123 -14.38 15.82 -8.37
CA HIS A 123 -15.22 16.35 -7.29
C HIS A 123 -16.46 15.49 -7.05
N LYS A 124 -17.06 14.96 -8.11
CA LYS A 124 -18.18 14.01 -7.98
C LYS A 124 -17.79 12.71 -7.30
N GLU A 125 -16.58 12.21 -7.55
CA GLU A 125 -16.04 11.04 -6.86
C GLU A 125 -15.86 11.32 -5.36
N ILE A 126 -15.40 12.54 -5.00
CA ILE A 126 -15.30 12.97 -3.59
C ILE A 126 -16.68 13.00 -2.94
N GLU A 127 -17.67 13.69 -3.55
CA GLU A 127 -19.05 13.79 -3.04
C GLU A 127 -19.65 12.39 -2.85
N ALA A 128 -19.51 11.50 -3.83
CA ALA A 128 -19.99 10.12 -3.74
C ALA A 128 -19.30 9.32 -2.62
N SER A 129 -18.00 9.53 -2.41
CA SER A 129 -17.25 8.84 -1.34
C SER A 129 -17.62 9.35 0.06
N GLU A 130 -18.00 10.63 0.20
CA GLU A 130 -18.50 11.21 1.45
C GLU A 130 -19.90 10.73 1.79
N GLU A 131 -20.77 10.58 0.78
CA GLU A 131 -22.15 10.07 0.94
C GLU A 131 -22.17 8.57 1.26
N SER A 132 -21.25 7.81 0.68
CA SER A 132 -21.07 6.40 1.02
C SER A 132 -20.40 6.30 2.39
N THR A 133 -21.18 6.42 3.46
CA THR A 133 -20.74 6.43 4.87
C THR A 133 -20.09 5.12 5.34
N THR A 134 -19.52 4.35 4.45
CA THR A 134 -18.73 3.19 4.78
C THR A 134 -17.36 3.68 5.21
N TYR A 135 -17.23 4.04 6.49
CA TYR A 135 -15.91 4.22 7.08
C TYR A 135 -15.10 2.96 6.81
N VAL A 136 -14.07 3.06 5.99
CA VAL A 136 -13.10 1.97 5.80
C VAL A 136 -12.34 1.84 7.11
N THR A 137 -12.97 1.17 8.06
CA THR A 137 -12.43 1.02 9.43
C THR A 137 -11.34 -0.03 9.51
N GLY A 138 -11.06 -0.72 8.39
CA GLY A 138 -10.17 -1.89 8.42
C GLY A 138 -10.65 -2.93 9.42
N GLU A 139 -11.97 -3.02 9.64
CA GLU A 139 -12.57 -3.93 10.61
C GLU A 139 -12.74 -5.31 9.99
N ARG A 140 -12.28 -6.32 10.72
CA ARG A 140 -12.51 -7.73 10.39
C ARG A 140 -13.21 -8.40 11.55
N ILE A 141 -14.43 -8.88 11.32
CA ILE A 141 -15.18 -9.67 12.30
C ILE A 141 -14.49 -11.04 12.43
N LEU A 142 -14.14 -11.41 13.64
CA LEU A 142 -13.53 -12.69 13.98
C LEU A 142 -14.55 -13.74 14.41
N GLY A 143 -15.69 -13.30 14.97
CA GLY A 143 -16.73 -14.15 15.49
C GLY A 143 -17.43 -13.53 16.69
N THR A 144 -17.95 -14.38 17.56
CA THR A 144 -18.62 -14.02 18.80
C THR A 144 -17.89 -14.58 20.02
N ASP A 145 -17.79 -13.78 21.07
CA ASP A 145 -17.26 -14.23 22.34
C ASP A 145 -18.19 -15.27 22.98
N PRO A 146 -17.69 -16.46 23.33
CA PRO A 146 -18.53 -17.55 23.85
C PRO A 146 -19.12 -17.27 25.23
N GLU A 147 -18.52 -16.35 26.01
CA GLU A 147 -19.01 -16.05 27.36
C GLU A 147 -20.09 -14.96 27.35
N THR A 148 -19.92 -13.93 26.54
CA THR A 148 -20.82 -12.78 26.52
C THR A 148 -21.78 -12.77 25.33
N GLY A 149 -21.53 -13.58 24.29
CA GLY A 149 -22.28 -13.56 23.03
C GLY A 149 -22.04 -12.32 22.16
N ARG A 150 -21.12 -11.43 22.56
CA ARG A 150 -20.84 -10.17 21.88
C ARG A 150 -19.88 -10.39 20.69
N GLN A 151 -20.03 -9.56 19.69
CA GLN A 151 -19.16 -9.60 18.50
C GLN A 151 -17.71 -9.28 18.86
N VAL A 152 -16.79 -10.10 18.35
CA VAL A 152 -15.35 -9.85 18.41
C VAL A 152 -14.87 -9.45 17.02
N SER A 153 -14.21 -8.31 16.94
CA SER A 153 -13.60 -7.83 15.70
C SER A 153 -12.18 -7.33 15.94
N VAL A 154 -11.38 -7.35 14.87
CA VAL A 154 -10.09 -6.64 14.82
C VAL A 154 -10.28 -5.41 13.96
N ARG A 155 -9.79 -4.28 14.44
CA ARG A 155 -9.80 -3.04 13.68
C ARG A 155 -8.47 -2.31 13.80
N LEU A 156 -8.18 -1.50 12.81
CA LEU A 156 -7.00 -0.65 12.83
C LEU A 156 -7.31 0.65 13.58
N GLY A 157 -6.67 0.84 14.74
CA GLY A 157 -6.78 2.07 15.51
C GLY A 157 -5.58 2.99 15.28
N ARG A 158 -5.64 4.18 15.86
CA ARG A 158 -4.57 5.20 15.78
C ARG A 158 -3.19 4.69 16.21
N PHE A 159 -3.15 3.70 17.11
CA PHE A 159 -1.92 3.15 17.67
C PHE A 159 -1.64 1.71 17.21
N GLY A 160 -2.21 1.31 16.09
CA GLY A 160 -2.05 -0.03 15.50
C GLY A 160 -3.30 -0.90 15.63
N PRO A 161 -3.21 -2.18 15.26
CA PRO A 161 -4.33 -3.09 15.33
C PRO A 161 -4.78 -3.34 16.78
N MET A 162 -6.11 -3.40 16.97
CA MET A 162 -6.74 -3.65 18.25
C MET A 162 -7.90 -4.63 18.09
N ILE A 163 -8.15 -5.39 19.15
CA ILE A 163 -9.36 -6.21 19.27
C ILE A 163 -10.46 -5.36 19.91
N GLN A 164 -11.65 -5.45 19.35
CA GLN A 164 -12.87 -4.85 19.88
C GLN A 164 -13.85 -5.96 20.25
N LEU A 165 -14.40 -5.88 21.45
CA LEU A 165 -15.48 -6.72 21.95
C LEU A 165 -16.76 -5.88 22.06
N GLY A 166 -17.78 -6.24 21.28
CA GLY A 166 -19.04 -5.53 21.16
C GLY A 166 -19.03 -4.43 20.09
N VAL A 167 -20.19 -3.92 19.73
CA VAL A 167 -20.38 -2.84 18.75
C VAL A 167 -20.84 -1.56 19.43
N GLN A 168 -20.73 -0.42 18.73
CA GLN A 168 -21.02 0.90 19.31
C GLN A 168 -22.49 1.12 19.69
N ASP A 169 -23.40 0.38 19.05
CA ASP A 169 -24.86 0.51 19.21
C ASP A 169 -25.44 -0.44 20.30
N GLU A 170 -24.59 -1.16 21.01
CA GLU A 170 -24.99 -2.01 22.14
C GLU A 170 -25.14 -1.17 23.41
N GLU A 171 -25.98 -1.63 24.35
CA GLU A 171 -26.19 -0.98 25.67
C GLU A 171 -24.88 -0.87 26.47
N GLU A 172 -24.02 -1.87 26.34
CA GLU A 172 -22.70 -1.89 26.96
C GLU A 172 -21.63 -1.40 25.98
N LYS A 173 -20.85 -0.38 26.37
CA LYS A 173 -19.78 0.18 25.55
C LYS A 173 -18.78 -0.89 25.10
N PRO A 174 -18.26 -0.77 23.88
CA PRO A 174 -17.21 -1.68 23.39
C PRO A 174 -15.97 -1.64 24.27
N ARG A 175 -15.37 -2.81 24.47
CA ARG A 175 -14.06 -2.95 25.14
C ARG A 175 -12.97 -3.15 24.09
N TYR A 176 -11.79 -2.61 24.36
CA TYR A 176 -10.66 -2.66 23.44
C TYR A 176 -9.44 -3.26 24.10
N ALA A 177 -8.73 -4.10 23.35
CA ALA A 177 -7.42 -4.63 23.71
C ALA A 177 -6.44 -4.41 22.56
N LYS A 178 -5.19 -4.08 22.90
CA LYS A 178 -4.11 -3.97 21.92
C LYS A 178 -3.67 -5.37 21.51
N LEU A 179 -3.43 -5.57 20.20
CA LEU A 179 -2.77 -6.75 19.64
C LEU A 179 -1.26 -6.65 19.82
#